data_b94ef6486dd89a46542317a5801dc2ec
#
_entry.id   b94ef6486dd89a46542317a5801dc2ec
#
_cell.length_a   1.000
_cell.length_b   1.000
_cell.length_c   1.000
_cell.angle_alpha   90.00
_cell.angle_beta   90.00
_cell.angle_gamma   90.00
#
_symmetry.space_group_name_H-M   'P 1'
#
loop_
_entity.id
_entity.type
_entity.pdbx_description
1 polymer ?
#
loop_
_entity_poly.entity_id
_entity_poly.type
_entity_poly.pdbx_seq_one_letter_code
_entity_poly.pdbx_strand_id
1 'polypeptide(L)'
;MFKIFIDGQNGTTGLQIKDRLAERGDIELIELLDAERKTDAAKRAALDAADVAILCLPDDAARQTAALAKKTRLIDASTAHRTHPDWTYGLPELCPEQRRKIQTAQRVSNPGCYPTGFILLVR
;
A
#
# COMPACT_ATOMS: atom_id res chain seq x y z
N MET A 1 -4.57 -15.22 -10.85
CA MET A 1 -4.98 -13.80 -10.80
C MET A 1 -4.62 -13.23 -9.45
N PHE A 2 -3.96 -12.08 -9.41
CA PHE A 2 -3.62 -11.40 -8.16
C PHE A 2 -4.82 -10.67 -7.59
N LYS A 3 -5.05 -10.84 -6.30
CA LYS A 3 -6.12 -10.15 -5.58
C LYS A 3 -5.55 -8.95 -4.84
N ILE A 4 -6.07 -7.78 -5.13
CA ILE A 4 -5.61 -6.51 -4.55
C ILE A 4 -6.76 -5.84 -3.82
N PHE A 5 -6.52 -5.48 -2.57
CA PHE A 5 -7.43 -4.67 -1.77
C PHE A 5 -6.90 -3.24 -1.70
N ILE A 6 -7.74 -2.26 -2.03
CA ILE A 6 -7.41 -0.84 -1.90
C ILE A 6 -8.20 -0.28 -0.73
N ASP A 7 -7.53 0.07 0.36
CA ASP A 7 -8.17 0.77 1.47
C ASP A 7 -8.05 2.28 1.21
N GLY A 8 -9.18 2.98 1.27
CA GLY A 8 -9.26 4.38 0.87
C GLY A 8 -9.57 4.59 -0.61
N GLN A 9 -10.23 3.64 -1.25
CA GLN A 9 -10.50 3.67 -2.70
C GLN A 9 -11.33 4.87 -3.17
N ASN A 10 -12.05 5.54 -2.28
CA ASN A 10 -12.85 6.71 -2.61
C ASN A 10 -12.09 8.04 -2.48
N GLY A 11 -10.86 8.01 -1.97
CA GLY A 11 -9.99 9.17 -1.99
C GLY A 11 -9.36 9.39 -3.38
N THR A 12 -8.76 10.55 -3.60
CA THR A 12 -8.16 10.90 -4.91
C THR A 12 -7.15 9.87 -5.39
N THR A 13 -6.19 9.52 -4.54
CA THR A 13 -5.16 8.54 -4.87
C THR A 13 -5.76 7.15 -5.08
N GLY A 14 -6.66 6.73 -4.18
CA GLY A 14 -7.30 5.42 -4.26
C GLY A 14 -8.11 5.24 -5.54
N LEU A 15 -8.87 6.27 -5.97
CA LEU A 15 -9.63 6.24 -7.21
C LEU A 15 -8.72 6.10 -8.43
N GLN A 16 -7.61 6.85 -8.48
CA GLN A 16 -6.67 6.76 -9.59
C GLN A 16 -6.05 5.37 -9.70
N ILE A 17 -5.66 4.78 -8.57
CA ILE A 17 -5.10 3.43 -8.55
C ILE A 17 -6.15 2.42 -9.00
N LYS A 18 -7.36 2.53 -8.49
CA LYS A 18 -8.47 1.66 -8.88
C LYS A 18 -8.71 1.69 -10.38
N ASP A 19 -8.78 2.89 -10.97
CA ASP A 19 -9.03 3.04 -12.40
C ASP A 19 -7.91 2.40 -13.24
N ARG A 20 -6.66 2.60 -12.85
CA ARG A 20 -5.52 2.03 -13.55
C ARG A 20 -5.46 0.51 -13.45
N LEU A 21 -5.78 -0.04 -12.29
CA LEU A 21 -5.75 -1.48 -12.08
C LEU A 21 -6.96 -2.19 -12.71
N ALA A 22 -8.09 -1.51 -12.84
CA ALA A 22 -9.29 -2.08 -13.46
C ALA A 22 -9.09 -2.47 -14.92
N GLU A 23 -8.15 -1.84 -15.60
CA GLU A 23 -7.82 -2.15 -17.00
C GLU A 23 -6.97 -3.43 -17.14
N ARG A 24 -6.44 -3.96 -16.06
CA ARG A 24 -5.57 -5.13 -16.09
C ARG A 24 -6.38 -6.41 -15.90
N GLY A 25 -6.25 -7.34 -16.86
CA GLY A 25 -6.95 -8.62 -16.82
C GLY A 25 -6.37 -9.64 -15.85
N ASP A 26 -5.17 -9.39 -15.31
CA ASP A 26 -4.47 -10.28 -14.38
C ASP A 26 -4.71 -9.92 -12.90
N ILE A 27 -5.55 -8.92 -12.63
CA ILE A 27 -5.81 -8.41 -11.28
C ILE A 27 -7.31 -8.48 -10.99
N GLU A 28 -7.63 -8.97 -9.79
CA GLU A 28 -8.97 -8.91 -9.21
C GLU A 28 -8.96 -7.91 -8.05
N LEU A 29 -9.81 -6.88 -8.12
CA LEU A 29 -9.93 -5.91 -7.04
C LEU A 29 -10.94 -6.40 -6.01
N ILE A 30 -10.55 -6.35 -4.73
CA ILE A 30 -11.44 -6.63 -3.61
C ILE A 30 -12.02 -5.31 -3.15
N GLU A 31 -13.35 -5.18 -3.21
CA GLU A 31 -14.04 -3.96 -2.81
C GLU A 31 -14.89 -4.19 -1.58
N LEU A 32 -14.89 -3.22 -0.67
CA LEU A 32 -15.80 -3.21 0.48
C LEU A 32 -16.95 -2.24 0.20
N LEU A 33 -18.15 -2.62 0.63
CA LEU A 33 -19.30 -1.72 0.61
C LEU A 33 -19.06 -0.57 1.60
N ASP A 34 -19.71 0.59 1.35
CA ASP A 34 -19.51 1.78 2.17
C ASP A 34 -19.75 1.53 3.66
N ALA A 35 -20.77 0.72 4.00
CA ALA A 35 -21.07 0.38 5.38
C ALA A 35 -19.98 -0.53 6.01
N GLU A 36 -19.28 -1.32 5.22
CA GLU A 36 -18.27 -2.27 5.68
C GLU A 36 -16.91 -1.64 5.89
N ARG A 37 -16.61 -0.56 5.17
CA ARG A 37 -15.27 0.06 5.19
C ARG A 37 -14.85 0.60 6.56
N LYS A 38 -15.81 0.83 7.45
CA LYS A 38 -15.56 1.34 8.80
C LYS A 38 -15.44 0.24 9.85
N THR A 39 -15.67 -1.03 9.48
CA THR A 39 -15.58 -2.13 10.42
C THR A 39 -14.24 -2.84 10.31
N ASP A 40 -13.61 -3.12 11.46
CA ASP A 40 -12.33 -3.83 11.49
C ASP A 40 -12.49 -5.26 10.98
N ALA A 41 -13.62 -5.90 11.27
CA ALA A 41 -13.89 -7.28 10.82
C ALA A 41 -13.91 -7.38 9.29
N ALA A 42 -14.58 -6.45 8.60
CA ALA A 42 -14.65 -6.44 7.15
C ALA A 42 -13.28 -6.12 6.52
N LYS A 43 -12.55 -5.16 7.09
CA LYS A 43 -11.18 -4.85 6.63
C LYS A 43 -10.25 -6.04 6.81
N ARG A 44 -10.33 -6.73 7.95
CA ARG A 44 -9.51 -7.90 8.22
C ARG A 44 -9.80 -9.02 7.22
N ALA A 45 -11.08 -9.26 6.92
CA ALA A 45 -11.47 -10.25 5.92
C ALA A 45 -10.94 -9.89 4.52
N ALA A 46 -11.01 -8.63 4.12
CA ALA A 46 -10.49 -8.16 2.85
C ALA A 46 -8.95 -8.30 2.77
N LEU A 47 -8.25 -7.96 3.86
CA LEU A 47 -6.81 -8.13 3.94
C LEU A 47 -6.40 -9.59 3.83
N ASP A 48 -7.11 -10.49 4.53
CA ASP A 48 -6.79 -11.91 4.50
C ASP A 48 -7.05 -12.52 3.11
N ALA A 49 -8.01 -12.01 2.36
CA ALA A 49 -8.33 -12.48 1.01
C ALA A 49 -7.39 -11.91 -0.06
N ALA A 50 -6.70 -10.82 0.21
CA ALA A 50 -5.84 -10.14 -0.75
C ALA A 50 -4.42 -10.70 -0.76
N ASP A 51 -3.79 -10.69 -1.92
CA ASP A 51 -2.34 -10.94 -2.05
C ASP A 51 -1.55 -9.69 -1.65
N VAL A 52 -2.06 -8.53 -2.07
CA VAL A 52 -1.47 -7.21 -1.75
C VAL A 52 -2.58 -6.25 -1.37
N ALA A 53 -2.35 -5.45 -0.36
CA ALA A 53 -3.23 -4.35 0.00
C ALA A 53 -2.49 -3.02 -0.19
N ILE A 54 -3.16 -2.07 -0.81
CA ILE A 54 -2.65 -0.70 -1.03
C ILE A 54 -3.42 0.22 -0.10
N LEU A 55 -2.70 0.93 0.77
CA LEU A 55 -3.29 1.81 1.76
C LEU A 55 -3.20 3.25 1.26
N CYS A 56 -4.35 3.86 1.00
CA CYS A 56 -4.49 5.25 0.55
C CYS A 56 -5.23 6.05 1.62
N LEU A 57 -4.68 6.07 2.83
CA LEU A 57 -5.33 6.58 4.04
C LEU A 57 -4.47 7.66 4.69
N PRO A 58 -5.05 8.52 5.54
CA PRO A 58 -4.26 9.34 6.46
C PRO A 58 -3.39 8.48 7.38
N ASP A 59 -2.32 9.05 7.93
CA ASP A 59 -1.30 8.32 8.67
C ASP A 59 -1.86 7.43 9.79
N ASP A 60 -2.76 7.96 10.62
CA ASP A 60 -3.32 7.20 11.74
C ASP A 60 -4.17 6.02 11.25
N ALA A 61 -5.00 6.25 10.24
CA ALA A 61 -5.82 5.19 9.65
C ALA A 61 -4.94 4.13 8.97
N ALA A 62 -3.84 4.53 8.33
CA ALA A 62 -2.89 3.60 7.75
C ALA A 62 -2.23 2.71 8.80
N ARG A 63 -1.86 3.27 9.95
CA ARG A 63 -1.32 2.50 11.08
C ARG A 63 -2.33 1.49 11.60
N GLN A 64 -3.59 1.89 11.73
CA GLN A 64 -4.66 1.00 12.21
C GLN A 64 -4.87 -0.18 11.25
N THR A 65 -4.97 0.09 9.96
CA THR A 65 -5.15 -0.98 8.95
C THR A 65 -3.93 -1.89 8.89
N ALA A 66 -2.73 -1.34 8.96
CA ALA A 66 -1.51 -2.14 8.98
C ALA A 66 -1.45 -3.09 10.18
N ALA A 67 -1.97 -2.68 11.33
CA ALA A 67 -2.03 -3.52 12.51
C ALA A 67 -3.00 -4.70 12.36
N LEU A 68 -4.00 -4.60 11.48
CA LEU A 68 -4.95 -5.68 11.20
C LEU A 68 -4.38 -6.73 10.24
N ALA A 69 -3.40 -6.38 9.43
CA ALA A 69 -2.83 -7.28 8.43
C ALA A 69 -1.89 -8.29 9.08
N LYS A 70 -2.03 -9.56 8.69
CA LYS A 70 -1.18 -10.66 9.20
C LYS A 70 -0.16 -11.11 8.16
N LYS A 71 -0.63 -11.64 7.04
CA LYS A 71 0.23 -12.22 5.99
C LYS A 71 0.21 -11.42 4.70
N THR A 72 -0.75 -10.55 4.52
CA THR A 72 -0.93 -9.76 3.32
C THR A 72 0.24 -8.77 3.16
N ARG A 73 0.79 -8.69 1.97
CA ARG A 73 1.78 -7.67 1.66
C ARG A 73 1.09 -6.32 1.59
N LEU A 74 1.76 -5.31 2.16
CA LEU A 74 1.21 -3.95 2.24
C LEU A 74 2.07 -2.98 1.45
N ILE A 75 1.41 -2.08 0.72
CA ILE A 75 2.00 -0.88 0.14
C ILE A 75 1.28 0.31 0.74
N ASP A 76 1.98 1.14 1.51
CA ASP A 76 1.38 2.29 2.18
C ASP A 76 1.76 3.58 1.47
N ALA A 77 0.77 4.33 1.03
CA ALA A 77 0.98 5.62 0.36
C ALA A 77 1.07 6.81 1.32
N SER A 78 0.81 6.60 2.62
CA SER A 78 0.91 7.65 3.63
C SER A 78 2.36 7.93 4.04
N THR A 79 2.56 8.94 4.88
CA THR A 79 3.88 9.24 5.45
C THR A 79 4.19 8.40 6.69
N ALA A 80 3.22 7.63 7.20
CA ALA A 80 3.28 6.97 8.50
C ALA A 80 4.48 6.05 8.70
N HIS A 81 4.91 5.36 7.63
CA HIS A 81 5.88 4.27 7.74
C HIS A 81 7.17 4.52 6.95
N ARG A 82 7.38 5.71 6.39
CA ARG A 82 8.53 5.98 5.51
C ARG A 82 9.88 5.84 6.20
N THR A 83 9.95 6.09 7.50
CA THR A 83 11.17 5.94 8.30
C THR A 83 11.07 4.82 9.33
N HIS A 84 10.02 4.02 9.27
CA HIS A 84 9.81 2.93 10.22
C HIS A 84 10.77 1.76 9.91
N PRO A 85 11.48 1.19 10.92
CA PRO A 85 12.50 0.17 10.68
C PRO A 85 11.97 -1.14 10.11
N ASP A 86 10.69 -1.46 10.34
CA ASP A 86 10.07 -2.70 9.85
C ASP A 86 9.50 -2.56 8.44
N TRP A 87 9.57 -1.37 7.86
CA TRP A 87 9.06 -1.08 6.53
C TRP A 87 10.20 -0.82 5.56
N THR A 88 10.07 -1.33 4.34
CA THR A 88 11.04 -1.07 3.27
C THR A 88 10.60 0.16 2.48
N TYR A 89 11.50 1.13 2.34
CA TYR A 89 11.22 2.32 1.53
C TYR A 89 11.20 1.93 0.06
N GLY A 90 10.09 2.24 -0.63
CA GLY A 90 9.78 1.75 -1.97
C GLY A 90 10.46 2.47 -3.12
N LEU A 91 11.67 3.02 -2.92
CA LEU A 91 12.45 3.68 -3.96
C LEU A 91 13.63 2.78 -4.36
N PRO A 92 13.56 2.09 -5.52
CA PRO A 92 14.64 1.18 -5.93
C PRO A 92 15.99 1.87 -6.09
N GLU A 93 15.99 3.14 -6.44
CA GLU A 93 17.20 3.94 -6.68
C GLU A 93 17.90 4.39 -5.39
N LEU A 94 17.34 4.08 -4.20
CA LEU A 94 17.91 4.52 -2.92
C LEU A 94 19.33 3.96 -2.71
N CYS A 95 19.52 2.68 -3.02
CA CYS A 95 20.83 2.02 -2.96
C CYS A 95 20.79 0.76 -3.86
N PRO A 96 21.98 0.16 -4.17
CA PRO A 96 22.02 -0.99 -5.10
C PRO A 96 21.15 -2.19 -4.69
N GLU A 97 20.98 -2.44 -3.37
CA GLU A 97 20.22 -3.58 -2.85
C GLU A 97 18.73 -3.29 -2.70
N GLN A 98 18.29 -2.04 -2.89
CA GLN A 98 16.93 -1.63 -2.53
C GLN A 98 15.86 -2.34 -3.36
N ARG A 99 16.10 -2.55 -4.65
CA ARG A 99 15.15 -3.27 -5.50
C ARG A 99 14.85 -4.67 -4.97
N ARG A 100 15.88 -5.39 -4.57
CA ARG A 100 15.72 -6.74 -3.99
C ARG A 100 14.95 -6.69 -2.68
N LYS A 101 15.25 -5.72 -1.82
CA LYS A 101 14.53 -5.52 -0.56
C LYS A 101 13.03 -5.30 -0.80
N ILE A 102 12.69 -4.48 -1.78
CA ILE A 102 11.30 -4.22 -2.14
C ILE A 102 10.61 -5.50 -2.65
N GLN A 103 11.27 -6.26 -3.49
CA GLN A 103 10.72 -7.48 -4.07
C GLN A 103 10.35 -8.53 -3.01
N THR A 104 11.09 -8.58 -1.92
CA THR A 104 10.90 -9.59 -0.86
C THR A 104 10.19 -9.04 0.38
N ALA A 105 9.95 -7.74 0.45
CA ALA A 105 9.37 -7.11 1.62
C ALA A 105 7.89 -7.44 1.80
N GLN A 106 7.49 -7.67 3.04
CA GLN A 106 6.10 -7.80 3.45
C GLN A 106 5.41 -6.43 3.44
N ARG A 107 6.15 -5.38 3.84
CA ARG A 107 5.63 -4.04 4.05
C ARG A 107 6.51 -3.02 3.34
N VAL A 108 5.92 -2.29 2.41
CA VAL A 108 6.61 -1.28 1.58
C VAL A 108 5.92 0.06 1.76
N SER A 109 6.71 1.09 2.06
CA SER A 109 6.22 2.47 2.08
C SER A 109 6.46 3.11 0.72
N ASN A 110 5.40 3.68 0.12
CA ASN A 110 5.49 4.35 -1.16
C ASN A 110 6.24 5.67 -1.02
N PRO A 111 7.24 5.96 -1.87
CA PRO A 111 8.00 7.22 -1.78
C PRO A 111 7.14 8.45 -2.01
N GLY A 112 7.44 9.53 -1.29
CA GLY A 112 6.83 10.81 -1.52
C GLY A 112 7.45 11.51 -2.73
N CYS A 113 6.70 12.44 -3.35
CA CYS A 113 7.17 13.16 -4.53
C CYS A 113 8.36 14.07 -4.23
N TYR A 114 8.31 14.87 -3.16
CA TYR A 114 9.42 15.73 -2.78
C TYR A 114 10.65 14.93 -2.30
N PRO A 115 10.51 13.93 -1.40
CA PRO A 115 11.65 13.10 -1.02
C PRO A 115 12.29 12.38 -2.19
N THR A 116 11.53 11.88 -3.14
CA THR A 116 12.06 11.21 -4.33
C THR A 116 12.95 12.15 -5.14
N GLY A 117 12.47 13.37 -5.41
CA GLY A 117 13.25 14.37 -6.14
C GLY A 117 14.56 14.72 -5.40
N PHE A 118 14.48 14.94 -4.09
CA PHE A 118 15.65 15.26 -3.28
C PHE A 118 16.68 14.13 -3.28
N ILE A 119 16.23 12.90 -3.02
CA ILE A 119 17.12 11.73 -2.97
C ILE A 119 17.83 11.52 -4.31
N LEU A 120 17.11 11.62 -5.42
CA LEU A 120 17.69 11.42 -6.75
C LEU A 120 18.71 12.49 -7.13
N LEU A 121 18.57 13.71 -6.56
CA LEU A 121 19.51 14.78 -6.82
C LEU A 121 20.80 14.67 -6.01
N VAL A 122 20.76 14.10 -4.80
CA VAL A 122 21.89 14.15 -3.86
C VAL A 122 22.61 12.80 -3.68
N ARG A 123 22.08 11.72 -4.17
CA ARG A 123 22.70 10.40 -4.05
C ARG A 123 23.93 10.20 -4.94
#